data_ae0be2b6a6e9cccd0157cc023fbc58ee
#
_entry.id   ae0be2b6a6e9cccd0157cc023fbc58ee
#
_cell.length_a   1.000
_cell.length_b   1.000
_cell.length_c   1.000
_cell.angle_alpha   90.00
_cell.angle_beta   90.00
_cell.angle_gamma   90.00
#
_symmetry.space_group_name_H-M   'P 1'
#
loop_
_entity.id
_entity.type
_entity.pdbx_description
1 polymer ?
#
loop_
_entity_poly.entity_id
_entity_poly.type
_entity_poly.pdbx_seq_one_letter_code
_entity_poly.pdbx_strand_id
1 'polypeptide(L)'
;MNLLTSAEMREVERAADSAGLSYATMMQNAGGAVAAEILNRLPTGDAAVEVLILCGSGNNGGDGLVCAAALAERAQRENRALTVQVYLLRARESDDPLIAPLAAAEIAVMAQPDDEGLRLLRARLARADVIVDALLGTGAARTIEGPLRDLLHEVQVTRDRGVKTRRPGVLRGLPHAPAIVAVDGPTGMNYETGSLDANAVAADLTVTFHAAKRGHYCYPAAGARGELVVAPIGIASLTPTDGRLWTALNPPARISVVDDAWVRERLPRRASDANKGSHGRALIVAGSHDYPGAPALCAGAAYRAGAGLVTLAVPEAGRLAVAAVIPEAVYVPQTVSGLEKLSGIAAALVGPGLGRGDTGRAALGAFMAAMVHLRTAVRGVVFDADALNILAEDEALLEYRLSDLSAVLTPHPGEMARLTSLPVAEIQADRIGHASRLSRECGAVVVLKGANTVIASRDGQIMVLDSANPALATAGTGDVLAGAIVGLMAQGLRPFDAAVCGAALHARAGELWRDAHGDSGLLASDLMPLLPAARRAIMLAP
;
A
#
# COMPACT_ATOMS: atom_id res chain seq x y z
N MET A 1 -7.19 7.36 -4.39
CA MET A 1 -7.39 8.05 -3.09
C MET A 1 -6.13 8.80 -2.70
N ASN A 2 -6.24 10.06 -2.23
CA ASN A 2 -5.09 10.87 -1.81
C ASN A 2 -4.69 10.54 -0.37
N LEU A 3 -3.36 10.55 -0.10
CA LEU A 3 -2.82 10.46 1.24
C LEU A 3 -2.41 11.85 1.73
N LEU A 4 -2.78 12.19 2.95
CA LEU A 4 -2.41 13.46 3.57
C LEU A 4 -1.40 13.22 4.71
N THR A 5 -0.59 14.22 4.98
CA THR A 5 0.14 14.33 6.24
C THR A 5 -0.80 14.78 7.36
N SER A 6 -0.43 14.53 8.61
CA SER A 6 -1.21 15.06 9.74
C SER A 6 -1.28 16.59 9.74
N ALA A 7 -0.26 17.26 9.19
CA ALA A 7 -0.26 18.72 9.04
C ALA A 7 -1.28 19.18 7.99
N GLU A 8 -1.27 18.54 6.80
CA GLU A 8 -2.24 18.83 5.74
C GLU A 8 -3.68 18.56 6.21
N MET A 9 -3.91 17.46 6.94
CA MET A 9 -5.23 17.17 7.48
C MET A 9 -5.73 18.26 8.43
N ARG A 10 -4.87 18.75 9.34
CA ARG A 10 -5.22 19.87 10.24
C ARG A 10 -5.54 21.16 9.48
N GLU A 11 -4.84 21.43 8.36
CA GLU A 11 -5.18 22.57 7.49
C GLU A 11 -6.55 22.41 6.83
N VAL A 12 -6.86 21.22 6.36
CA VAL A 12 -8.17 20.89 5.78
C VAL A 12 -9.28 21.08 6.81
N GLU A 13 -9.11 20.57 8.03
CA GLU A 13 -10.08 20.72 9.13
C GLU A 13 -10.29 22.18 9.52
N ARG A 14 -9.20 22.98 9.60
CA ARG A 14 -9.27 24.41 9.87
C ARG A 14 -10.01 25.17 8.78
N ALA A 15 -9.73 24.82 7.51
CA ALA A 15 -10.44 25.40 6.38
C ALA A 15 -11.94 25.07 6.40
N ALA A 16 -12.28 23.83 6.77
CA ALA A 16 -13.65 23.37 6.91
C ALA A 16 -14.38 24.12 8.04
N ASP A 17 -13.74 24.29 9.20
CA ASP A 17 -14.29 25.07 10.33
C ASP A 17 -14.56 26.51 9.93
N SER A 18 -13.60 27.15 9.25
CA SER A 18 -13.76 28.51 8.71
C SER A 18 -14.86 28.63 7.66
N ALA A 19 -15.21 27.53 6.99
CA ALA A 19 -16.31 27.45 6.01
C ALA A 19 -17.67 27.09 6.64
N GLY A 20 -17.74 26.99 7.99
CA GLY A 20 -18.98 26.74 8.73
C GLY A 20 -19.22 25.27 9.16
N LEU A 21 -18.30 24.35 8.87
CA LEU A 21 -18.34 22.99 9.39
C LEU A 21 -17.51 22.92 10.69
N SER A 22 -18.13 23.15 11.82
CA SER A 22 -17.42 23.22 13.10
C SER A 22 -16.68 21.94 13.47
N TYR A 23 -15.59 22.07 14.26
CA TYR A 23 -14.88 20.89 14.83
C TYR A 23 -15.81 19.96 15.60
N ALA A 24 -16.79 20.51 16.34
CA ALA A 24 -17.78 19.71 17.04
C ALA A 24 -18.63 18.86 16.06
N THR A 25 -19.05 19.45 14.94
CA THR A 25 -19.79 18.72 13.91
C THR A 25 -18.92 17.65 13.23
N MET A 26 -17.66 17.95 12.94
CA MET A 26 -16.72 16.96 12.38
C MET A 26 -16.50 15.80 13.35
N MET A 27 -16.37 16.06 14.65
CA MET A 27 -16.26 15.03 15.70
C MET A 27 -17.55 14.18 15.80
N GLN A 28 -18.73 14.79 15.73
CA GLN A 28 -20.00 14.04 15.69
C GLN A 28 -20.07 13.12 14.47
N ASN A 29 -19.64 13.60 13.32
CA ASN A 29 -19.59 12.78 12.10
C ASN A 29 -18.55 11.65 12.22
N ALA A 30 -17.38 11.92 12.80
CA ALA A 30 -16.31 10.94 12.99
C ALA A 30 -16.74 9.79 13.92
N GLY A 31 -17.17 10.09 15.14
CA GLY A 31 -17.65 9.08 16.08
C GLY A 31 -18.89 8.33 15.56
N GLY A 32 -19.80 9.04 14.89
CA GLY A 32 -20.95 8.44 14.24
C GLY A 32 -20.57 7.46 13.11
N ALA A 33 -19.52 7.75 12.37
CA ALA A 33 -19.00 6.86 11.31
C ALA A 33 -18.38 5.58 11.91
N VAL A 34 -17.61 5.68 13.00
CA VAL A 34 -17.10 4.49 13.70
C VAL A 34 -18.24 3.62 14.19
N ALA A 35 -19.27 4.22 14.82
CA ALA A 35 -20.45 3.51 15.26
C ALA A 35 -21.18 2.81 14.10
N ALA A 36 -21.31 3.49 12.96
CA ALA A 36 -21.94 2.94 11.75
C ALA A 36 -21.17 1.71 11.22
N GLU A 37 -19.84 1.78 11.17
CA GLU A 37 -19.01 0.66 10.70
C GLU A 37 -19.14 -0.57 11.61
N ILE A 38 -19.19 -0.37 12.93
CA ILE A 38 -19.43 -1.46 13.89
C ILE A 38 -20.81 -2.06 13.66
N LEU A 39 -21.88 -1.24 13.64
CA LEU A 39 -23.26 -1.70 13.51
C LEU A 39 -23.52 -2.42 12.17
N ASN A 40 -22.95 -1.93 11.07
CA ASN A 40 -23.07 -2.55 9.75
C ASN A 40 -22.43 -3.94 9.68
N ARG A 41 -21.50 -4.23 10.59
CA ARG A 41 -20.79 -5.51 10.67
C ARG A 41 -21.37 -6.46 11.72
N LEU A 42 -22.26 -5.98 12.60
CA LEU A 42 -22.95 -6.85 13.54
C LEU A 42 -23.79 -7.90 12.79
N PRO A 43 -23.88 -9.13 13.33
CA PRO A 43 -24.78 -10.15 12.77
C PRO A 43 -26.23 -9.70 12.86
N THR A 44 -27.07 -10.18 11.96
CA THR A 44 -28.51 -10.06 12.06
C THR A 44 -29.01 -11.08 13.09
N GLY A 45 -29.63 -10.63 14.18
CA GLY A 45 -30.20 -11.49 15.22
C GLY A 45 -30.09 -10.88 16.64
N ASP A 46 -30.65 -11.58 17.63
CA ASP A 46 -30.80 -11.11 19.01
C ASP A 46 -29.58 -11.42 19.90
N ALA A 47 -28.44 -11.80 19.35
CA ALA A 47 -27.25 -12.06 20.13
C ALA A 47 -26.78 -10.78 20.84
N ALA A 48 -26.68 -10.83 22.16
CA ALA A 48 -26.16 -9.71 22.94
C ALA A 48 -24.66 -9.50 22.63
N VAL A 49 -24.29 -8.26 22.31
CA VAL A 49 -22.90 -7.88 22.00
C VAL A 49 -22.42 -6.86 23.03
N GLU A 50 -21.24 -7.08 23.59
CA GLU A 50 -20.62 -6.17 24.54
C GLU A 50 -19.48 -5.37 23.84
N VAL A 51 -19.64 -4.04 23.82
CA VAL A 51 -18.67 -3.09 23.25
C VAL A 51 -18.02 -2.30 24.36
N LEU A 52 -16.69 -2.37 24.46
CA LEU A 52 -15.89 -1.56 25.38
C LEU A 52 -15.12 -0.51 24.60
N ILE A 53 -15.33 0.77 24.92
CA ILE A 53 -14.67 1.90 24.24
C ILE A 53 -13.62 2.48 25.18
N LEU A 54 -12.36 2.48 24.75
CA LEU A 54 -11.21 2.99 25.48
C LEU A 54 -10.92 4.41 25.00
N CYS A 55 -11.11 5.42 25.86
CA CYS A 55 -11.00 6.81 25.47
C CYS A 55 -9.80 7.51 26.11
N GLY A 56 -9.01 8.19 25.31
CA GLY A 56 -8.00 9.15 25.75
C GLY A 56 -8.60 10.51 26.12
N SER A 57 -7.73 11.43 26.54
CA SER A 57 -8.15 12.81 26.92
C SER A 57 -8.23 13.80 25.74
N GLY A 58 -7.74 13.41 24.56
CA GLY A 58 -7.72 14.27 23.36
C GLY A 58 -8.94 14.09 22.46
N ASN A 59 -8.85 14.64 21.24
CA ASN A 59 -9.92 14.58 20.22
C ASN A 59 -10.31 13.15 19.86
N ASN A 60 -9.32 12.26 19.71
CA ASN A 60 -9.57 10.84 19.43
C ASN A 60 -10.47 10.19 20.51
N GLY A 61 -10.22 10.52 21.79
CA GLY A 61 -11.11 10.12 22.89
C GLY A 61 -12.49 10.76 22.78
N GLY A 62 -12.59 11.99 22.29
CA GLY A 62 -13.86 12.65 21.97
C GLY A 62 -14.65 11.90 20.91
N ASP A 63 -14.01 11.49 19.82
CA ASP A 63 -14.61 10.66 18.76
C ASP A 63 -15.12 9.32 19.34
N GLY A 64 -14.37 8.73 20.29
CA GLY A 64 -14.78 7.53 21.02
C GLY A 64 -16.03 7.73 21.88
N LEU A 65 -16.15 8.86 22.58
CA LEU A 65 -17.34 9.18 23.38
C LEU A 65 -18.58 9.40 22.50
N VAL A 66 -18.41 10.10 21.37
CA VAL A 66 -19.47 10.26 20.36
C VAL A 66 -19.87 8.89 19.79
N CYS A 67 -18.89 8.03 19.49
CA CYS A 67 -19.16 6.66 19.04
C CYS A 67 -20.01 5.88 20.07
N ALA A 68 -19.70 6.00 21.36
CA ALA A 68 -20.46 5.34 22.41
C ALA A 68 -21.94 5.77 22.41
N ALA A 69 -22.19 7.08 22.40
CA ALA A 69 -23.55 7.63 22.37
C ALA A 69 -24.29 7.20 21.09
N ALA A 70 -23.64 7.29 19.92
CA ALA A 70 -24.23 6.91 18.64
C ALA A 70 -24.55 5.40 18.55
N LEU A 71 -23.71 4.53 19.11
CA LEU A 71 -23.96 3.09 19.19
C LEU A 71 -25.19 2.79 20.02
N ALA A 72 -25.31 3.38 21.24
CA ALA A 72 -26.44 3.15 22.12
C ALA A 72 -27.75 3.66 21.50
N GLU A 73 -27.77 4.87 20.97
CA GLU A 73 -28.94 5.48 20.32
C GLU A 73 -29.43 4.63 19.14
N ARG A 74 -28.53 4.20 18.26
CA ARG A 74 -28.90 3.39 17.10
C ARG A 74 -29.29 1.98 17.46
N ALA A 75 -28.63 1.37 18.47
CA ALA A 75 -29.00 0.06 18.97
C ALA A 75 -30.42 0.06 19.54
N GLN A 76 -30.79 1.11 20.30
CA GLN A 76 -32.14 1.30 20.82
C GLN A 76 -33.16 1.45 19.68
N ARG A 77 -32.87 2.30 18.69
CA ARG A 77 -33.77 2.50 17.54
C ARG A 77 -33.97 1.23 16.68
N GLU A 78 -32.92 0.42 16.55
CA GLU A 78 -32.94 -0.81 15.77
C GLU A 78 -33.33 -2.05 16.60
N ASN A 79 -33.66 -1.87 17.87
CA ASN A 79 -33.99 -2.94 18.84
C ASN A 79 -32.92 -4.04 18.87
N ARG A 80 -31.63 -3.66 18.96
CA ARG A 80 -30.51 -4.57 19.06
C ARG A 80 -30.05 -4.75 20.49
N ALA A 81 -29.72 -5.98 20.87
CA ALA A 81 -29.15 -6.29 22.19
C ALA A 81 -27.65 -5.90 22.21
N LEU A 82 -27.37 -4.62 22.48
CA LEU A 82 -26.02 -4.06 22.53
C LEU A 82 -25.78 -3.41 23.89
N THR A 83 -24.70 -3.81 24.57
CA THR A 83 -24.23 -3.16 25.80
C THR A 83 -22.96 -2.36 25.47
N VAL A 84 -23.03 -1.04 25.66
CA VAL A 84 -21.92 -0.13 25.44
C VAL A 84 -21.35 0.33 26.77
N GLN A 85 -20.06 0.31 26.94
CA GLN A 85 -19.33 0.77 28.12
C GLN A 85 -18.13 1.59 27.73
N VAL A 86 -17.79 2.60 28.52
CA VAL A 86 -16.66 3.49 28.28
C VAL A 86 -15.65 3.36 29.41
N TYR A 87 -14.37 3.27 29.06
CA TYR A 87 -13.24 3.34 29.96
C TYR A 87 -12.32 4.50 29.59
N LEU A 88 -12.21 5.47 30.50
CA LEU A 88 -11.39 6.66 30.32
C LEU A 88 -9.99 6.45 30.89
N LEU A 89 -8.95 6.75 30.09
CA LEU A 89 -7.56 6.75 30.58
C LEU A 89 -7.32 7.84 31.66
N ARG A 90 -8.09 8.93 31.59
CA ARG A 90 -8.14 10.01 32.60
C ARG A 90 -9.57 10.44 32.81
N ALA A 91 -9.91 10.75 34.05
CA ALA A 91 -11.22 11.33 34.34
C ALA A 91 -11.44 12.61 33.54
N ARG A 92 -12.67 12.86 33.13
CA ARG A 92 -13.13 14.12 32.52
C ARG A 92 -13.97 14.88 33.52
N GLU A 93 -14.09 16.17 33.34
CA GLU A 93 -14.93 17.03 34.18
C GLU A 93 -16.39 16.65 33.97
N SER A 94 -17.19 16.80 35.03
CA SER A 94 -18.59 16.39 35.03
C SER A 94 -19.49 17.24 34.11
N ASP A 95 -19.04 18.43 33.73
CA ASP A 95 -19.67 19.36 32.79
C ASP A 95 -19.13 19.24 31.35
N ASP A 96 -18.24 18.28 31.07
CA ASP A 96 -17.79 18.00 29.71
C ASP A 96 -19.02 17.64 28.84
N PRO A 97 -19.28 18.40 27.74
CA PRO A 97 -20.46 18.21 26.90
C PRO A 97 -20.50 16.84 26.20
N LEU A 98 -19.39 16.10 26.17
CA LEU A 98 -19.33 14.75 25.61
C LEU A 98 -19.76 13.67 26.63
N ILE A 99 -19.82 13.99 27.92
CA ILE A 99 -20.26 13.05 28.99
C ILE A 99 -21.79 13.04 29.18
N ALA A 100 -22.43 14.19 29.05
CA ALA A 100 -23.90 14.28 29.26
C ALA A 100 -24.71 13.33 28.36
N PRO A 101 -24.43 13.14 27.07
CA PRO A 101 -25.13 12.17 26.22
C PRO A 101 -24.97 10.72 26.69
N LEU A 102 -23.83 10.37 27.29
CA LEU A 102 -23.57 9.01 27.80
C LEU A 102 -24.42 8.73 29.02
N ALA A 103 -24.56 9.70 29.94
CA ALA A 103 -25.40 9.60 31.11
C ALA A 103 -26.89 9.47 30.73
N ALA A 104 -27.34 10.23 29.72
CA ALA A 104 -28.70 10.16 29.18
C ALA A 104 -29.02 8.80 28.54
N ALA A 105 -28.02 8.14 27.97
CA ALA A 105 -28.11 6.80 27.38
C ALA A 105 -27.81 5.66 28.39
N GLU A 106 -27.68 5.97 29.68
CA GLU A 106 -27.34 5.02 30.75
C GLU A 106 -26.04 4.22 30.50
N ILE A 107 -25.08 4.80 29.76
CA ILE A 107 -23.80 4.17 29.48
C ILE A 107 -22.89 4.24 30.70
N ALA A 108 -22.39 3.09 31.15
CA ALA A 108 -21.46 3.03 32.27
C ALA A 108 -20.09 3.63 31.84
N VAL A 109 -19.66 4.67 32.53
CA VAL A 109 -18.35 5.33 32.34
C VAL A 109 -17.48 5.02 33.55
N MET A 110 -16.30 4.49 33.30
CA MET A 110 -15.27 4.18 34.32
C MET A 110 -14.01 4.96 33.97
N ALA A 111 -13.21 5.32 34.97
CA ALA A 111 -11.93 6.01 34.76
C ALA A 111 -10.77 5.25 35.42
N GLN A 112 -9.61 5.24 34.76
CA GLN A 112 -8.42 4.53 35.22
C GLN A 112 -7.96 4.99 36.63
N PRO A 113 -7.98 6.29 36.98
CA PRO A 113 -7.59 6.74 38.32
C PRO A 113 -8.41 6.11 39.46
N ASP A 114 -9.65 5.69 39.17
CA ASP A 114 -10.56 5.10 40.14
C ASP A 114 -10.54 3.55 40.14
N ASP A 115 -9.74 2.95 39.22
CA ASP A 115 -9.63 1.50 39.05
C ASP A 115 -8.28 0.97 39.54
N GLU A 116 -8.14 0.82 40.83
CA GLU A 116 -6.92 0.31 41.45
C GLU A 116 -6.55 -1.09 40.90
N GLY A 117 -5.36 -1.17 40.31
CA GLY A 117 -4.83 -2.40 39.70
C GLY A 117 -5.61 -2.90 38.50
N LEU A 118 -6.34 -2.02 37.79
CA LEU A 118 -7.09 -2.31 36.56
C LEU A 118 -8.10 -3.47 36.68
N ARG A 119 -8.73 -3.62 37.86
CA ARG A 119 -9.65 -4.74 38.12
C ARG A 119 -10.95 -4.61 37.32
N LEU A 120 -11.51 -3.40 37.24
CA LEU A 120 -12.73 -3.14 36.49
C LEU A 120 -12.45 -3.30 34.98
N LEU A 121 -11.32 -2.76 34.50
CA LEU A 121 -10.89 -2.92 33.10
C LEU A 121 -10.82 -4.40 32.74
N ARG A 122 -10.10 -5.23 33.52
CA ARG A 122 -9.98 -6.68 33.25
C ARG A 122 -11.32 -7.38 33.20
N ALA A 123 -12.23 -7.03 34.13
CA ALA A 123 -13.56 -7.61 34.15
C ALA A 123 -14.38 -7.28 32.91
N ARG A 124 -14.21 -6.06 32.35
CA ARG A 124 -14.89 -5.63 31.12
C ARG A 124 -14.25 -6.23 29.87
N LEU A 125 -12.93 -6.23 29.80
CA LEU A 125 -12.18 -6.87 28.70
C LEU A 125 -12.52 -8.36 28.55
N ALA A 126 -12.69 -9.07 29.68
CA ALA A 126 -13.04 -10.50 29.67
C ALA A 126 -14.39 -10.79 28.98
N ARG A 127 -15.28 -9.82 28.93
CA ARG A 127 -16.65 -9.95 28.38
C ARG A 127 -16.76 -9.30 26.99
N ALA A 128 -15.90 -8.32 26.68
CA ALA A 128 -15.97 -7.56 25.45
C ALA A 128 -15.92 -8.46 24.21
N ASP A 129 -16.83 -8.22 23.27
CA ASP A 129 -16.82 -8.79 21.92
C ASP A 129 -16.13 -7.83 20.95
N VAL A 130 -16.24 -6.53 21.23
CA VAL A 130 -15.60 -5.45 20.47
C VAL A 130 -14.90 -4.52 21.44
N ILE A 131 -13.67 -4.17 21.13
CA ILE A 131 -12.88 -3.13 21.82
C ILE A 131 -12.65 -2.00 20.83
N VAL A 132 -13.04 -0.78 21.20
CA VAL A 132 -12.74 0.41 20.38
C VAL A 132 -11.54 1.12 20.99
N ASP A 133 -10.46 1.21 20.23
CA ASP A 133 -9.26 1.97 20.59
C ASP A 133 -9.40 3.42 20.12
N ALA A 134 -9.79 4.29 21.03
CA ALA A 134 -9.89 5.73 20.88
C ALA A 134 -8.94 6.47 21.86
N LEU A 135 -7.77 5.88 22.16
CA LEU A 135 -6.85 6.41 23.17
C LEU A 135 -5.97 7.53 22.62
N LEU A 136 -5.24 7.27 21.52
CA LEU A 136 -4.34 8.26 20.88
C LEU A 136 -4.61 8.34 19.38
N GLY A 137 -4.68 9.55 18.85
CA GLY A 137 -4.77 9.85 17.41
C GLY A 137 -3.52 10.59 16.89
N THR A 138 -3.65 11.33 15.78
CA THR A 138 -2.57 12.04 15.06
C THR A 138 -1.73 13.02 15.90
N GLY A 139 -2.20 13.42 17.07
CA GLY A 139 -1.50 14.36 17.96
C GLY A 139 -0.43 13.77 18.86
N ALA A 140 -0.26 12.43 18.90
CA ALA A 140 0.61 11.76 19.86
C ALA A 140 1.79 11.08 19.15
N ALA A 141 2.97 11.68 19.27
CA ALA A 141 4.24 11.12 18.74
C ALA A 141 5.22 10.72 19.88
N ARG A 142 4.70 10.26 21.03
CA ARG A 142 5.51 9.91 22.20
C ARG A 142 5.46 8.41 22.47
N THR A 143 6.52 7.88 23.08
CA THR A 143 6.59 6.52 23.60
C THR A 143 5.45 6.25 24.58
N ILE A 144 4.86 5.07 24.49
CA ILE A 144 3.77 4.63 25.35
C ILE A 144 4.36 4.12 26.67
N GLU A 145 4.03 4.81 27.77
CA GLU A 145 4.52 4.53 29.12
C GLU A 145 3.40 4.64 30.17
N GLY A 146 3.70 4.18 31.38
CA GLY A 146 2.82 4.35 32.55
C GLY A 146 1.43 3.73 32.36
N PRO A 147 0.35 4.40 32.84
CA PRO A 147 -1.01 3.85 32.82
C PRO A 147 -1.51 3.45 31.43
N LEU A 148 -1.09 4.15 30.38
CA LEU A 148 -1.47 3.78 29.00
C LEU A 148 -0.82 2.47 28.56
N ARG A 149 0.47 2.26 28.88
CA ARG A 149 1.15 0.99 28.61
C ARG A 149 0.46 -0.17 29.34
N ASP A 150 0.13 0.04 30.61
CA ASP A 150 -0.48 -1.01 31.44
C ASP A 150 -1.88 -1.37 30.94
N LEU A 151 -2.66 -0.36 30.49
CA LEU A 151 -3.97 -0.57 29.84
C LEU A 151 -3.84 -1.38 28.55
N LEU A 152 -2.94 -0.98 27.64
CA LEU A 152 -2.73 -1.68 26.36
C LEU A 152 -2.20 -3.10 26.56
N HIS A 153 -1.40 -3.33 27.58
CA HIS A 153 -0.97 -4.67 27.96
C HIS A 153 -2.16 -5.59 28.30
N GLU A 154 -3.14 -5.10 29.07
CA GLU A 154 -4.35 -5.87 29.38
C GLU A 154 -5.21 -6.16 28.14
N VAL A 155 -5.29 -5.20 27.21
CA VAL A 155 -5.95 -5.39 25.91
C VAL A 155 -5.24 -6.49 25.11
N GLN A 156 -3.91 -6.44 25.00
CA GLN A 156 -3.11 -7.44 24.30
C GLN A 156 -3.28 -8.84 24.90
N VAL A 157 -3.21 -8.96 26.23
CA VAL A 157 -3.43 -10.24 26.95
C VAL A 157 -4.81 -10.80 26.65
N THR A 158 -5.84 -9.95 26.61
CA THR A 158 -7.21 -10.36 26.30
C THR A 158 -7.34 -10.83 24.86
N ARG A 159 -6.73 -10.09 23.92
CA ARG A 159 -6.68 -10.45 22.49
C ARG A 159 -6.01 -11.82 22.28
N ASP A 160 -4.82 -12.02 22.86
CA ASP A 160 -4.05 -13.26 22.74
C ASP A 160 -4.81 -14.47 23.31
N ARG A 161 -5.56 -14.25 24.40
CA ARG A 161 -6.42 -15.28 24.98
C ARG A 161 -7.55 -15.65 24.02
N GLY A 162 -8.23 -14.66 23.43
CA GLY A 162 -9.29 -14.88 22.46
C GLY A 162 -8.81 -15.68 21.24
N VAL A 163 -7.65 -15.32 20.69
CA VAL A 163 -7.01 -16.05 19.57
C VAL A 163 -6.66 -17.48 19.97
N LYS A 164 -6.03 -17.70 21.14
CA LYS A 164 -5.67 -19.04 21.63
C LYS A 164 -6.88 -19.95 21.86
N THR A 165 -7.96 -19.40 22.36
CA THR A 165 -9.21 -20.15 22.62
C THR A 165 -10.09 -20.26 21.36
N ARG A 166 -9.67 -19.66 20.24
CA ARG A 166 -10.45 -19.59 18.99
C ARG A 166 -11.86 -19.04 19.20
N ARG A 167 -12.00 -18.04 20.08
CA ARG A 167 -13.27 -17.37 20.29
C ARG A 167 -13.73 -16.74 18.98
N PRO A 168 -14.92 -17.08 18.45
CA PRO A 168 -15.38 -16.55 17.17
C PRO A 168 -15.65 -15.05 17.27
N GLY A 169 -15.32 -14.31 16.22
CA GLY A 169 -15.64 -12.89 16.09
C GLY A 169 -17.13 -12.67 15.85
N VAL A 170 -17.68 -11.61 16.43
CA VAL A 170 -19.09 -11.23 16.24
C VAL A 170 -19.27 -10.27 15.06
N LEU A 171 -18.22 -9.57 14.62
CA LEU A 171 -18.28 -8.65 13.48
C LEU A 171 -18.01 -9.39 12.18
N ARG A 172 -18.88 -9.23 11.20
CA ARG A 172 -18.70 -9.81 9.86
C ARG A 172 -17.39 -9.34 9.22
N GLY A 173 -16.62 -10.27 8.66
CA GLY A 173 -15.32 -10.02 8.06
C GLY A 173 -14.17 -9.98 9.07
N LEU A 174 -14.44 -9.98 10.40
CA LEU A 174 -13.43 -9.97 11.44
C LEU A 174 -13.51 -11.28 12.25
N PRO A 175 -12.58 -12.22 12.04
CA PRO A 175 -12.75 -13.61 12.48
C PRO A 175 -12.52 -13.84 13.97
N HIS A 176 -11.98 -12.85 14.71
CA HIS A 176 -11.55 -13.02 16.10
C HIS A 176 -12.36 -12.18 17.07
N ALA A 177 -12.55 -12.69 18.29
CA ALA A 177 -13.08 -11.94 19.43
C ALA A 177 -12.02 -11.86 20.56
N PRO A 178 -11.91 -10.68 21.24
CA PRO A 178 -12.58 -9.44 20.85
C PRO A 178 -12.03 -8.89 19.54
N ALA A 179 -12.92 -8.30 18.71
CA ALA A 179 -12.50 -7.50 17.56
C ALA A 179 -11.98 -6.14 18.04
N ILE A 180 -10.87 -5.67 17.52
CA ILE A 180 -10.30 -4.36 17.86
C ILE A 180 -10.55 -3.39 16.72
N VAL A 181 -11.27 -2.30 17.01
CA VAL A 181 -11.60 -1.22 16.09
C VAL A 181 -10.82 0.03 16.50
N ALA A 182 -9.89 0.49 15.68
CA ALA A 182 -9.13 1.70 15.95
C ALA A 182 -9.81 2.95 15.36
N VAL A 183 -9.89 3.99 16.17
CA VAL A 183 -10.37 5.33 15.78
C VAL A 183 -9.18 6.10 15.23
N ASP A 184 -9.26 6.50 13.97
CA ASP A 184 -8.22 7.15 13.16
C ASP A 184 -6.99 6.26 12.89
N GLY A 185 -6.48 5.53 13.86
CA GLY A 185 -5.38 4.57 13.75
C GLY A 185 -5.08 3.87 15.08
N PRO A 186 -4.40 2.71 15.07
CA PRO A 186 -3.99 2.03 16.29
C PRO A 186 -3.18 2.95 17.20
N THR A 187 -3.48 2.94 18.49
CA THR A 187 -2.73 3.73 19.48
C THR A 187 -1.25 3.37 19.45
N GLY A 188 -0.37 4.38 19.28
CA GLY A 188 1.08 4.21 19.14
C GLY A 188 1.59 4.20 17.70
N MET A 189 0.70 4.37 16.72
CA MET A 189 1.07 4.55 15.33
C MET A 189 1.59 5.97 15.07
N ASN A 190 2.69 6.08 14.33
CA ASN A 190 3.14 7.34 13.76
C ASN A 190 2.51 7.53 12.36
N TYR A 191 1.70 8.55 12.21
CA TYR A 191 0.91 8.82 11.00
C TYR A 191 1.74 9.34 9.80
N GLU A 192 3.00 9.72 10.03
CA GLU A 192 3.91 10.17 8.96
C GLU A 192 4.81 9.04 8.46
N THR A 193 5.41 8.29 9.39
CA THR A 193 6.41 7.27 9.06
C THR A 193 5.87 5.85 9.03
N GLY A 194 4.72 5.59 9.69
CA GLY A 194 4.20 4.25 9.91
C GLY A 194 4.99 3.44 10.93
N SER A 195 5.88 4.08 11.70
CA SER A 195 6.46 3.40 12.86
C SER A 195 5.39 3.11 13.91
N LEU A 196 5.58 2.05 14.66
CA LEU A 196 4.63 1.57 15.65
C LEU A 196 5.34 1.38 16.99
N ASP A 197 4.73 1.88 18.07
CA ASP A 197 5.23 1.64 19.42
C ASP A 197 5.16 0.14 19.76
N ALA A 198 6.13 -0.35 20.53
CA ALA A 198 6.19 -1.77 20.91
C ALA A 198 5.01 -2.23 21.77
N ASN A 199 4.31 -1.30 22.43
CA ASN A 199 3.11 -1.57 23.23
C ASN A 199 1.80 -1.37 22.45
N ALA A 200 1.87 -1.01 21.17
CA ALA A 200 0.69 -0.85 20.33
C ALA A 200 -0.02 -2.20 20.13
N VAL A 201 -1.35 -2.17 20.14
CA VAL A 201 -2.17 -3.35 19.85
C VAL A 201 -2.68 -3.26 18.43
N ALA A 202 -2.50 -4.33 17.64
CA ALA A 202 -3.00 -4.36 16.28
C ALA A 202 -4.53 -4.37 16.23
N ALA A 203 -5.10 -3.51 15.38
CA ALA A 203 -6.52 -3.47 15.09
C ALA A 203 -6.91 -4.49 14.01
N ASP A 204 -8.16 -4.88 13.99
CA ASP A 204 -8.79 -5.64 12.91
C ASP A 204 -9.42 -4.71 11.88
N LEU A 205 -9.86 -3.53 12.35
CA LEU A 205 -10.48 -2.48 11.57
C LEU A 205 -9.96 -1.13 12.05
N THR A 206 -9.59 -0.27 11.12
CA THR A 206 -9.31 1.15 11.40
C THR A 206 -10.30 2.01 10.62
N VAL A 207 -10.97 2.93 11.31
CA VAL A 207 -11.82 3.95 10.69
C VAL A 207 -11.10 5.29 10.81
N THR A 208 -10.57 5.77 9.70
CA THR A 208 -9.92 7.08 9.60
C THR A 208 -10.82 8.08 8.87
N PHE A 209 -10.56 9.36 9.00
CA PHE A 209 -11.51 10.41 8.63
C PHE A 209 -11.02 11.24 7.46
N HIS A 210 -11.92 11.53 6.50
CA HIS A 210 -11.76 12.32 5.29
C HIS A 210 -10.67 11.79 4.34
N ALA A 211 -9.45 11.57 4.82
CA ALA A 211 -8.33 11.02 4.04
C ALA A 211 -7.46 10.11 4.93
N ALA A 212 -6.92 9.07 4.32
CA ALA A 212 -5.90 8.26 4.97
C ALA A 212 -4.59 9.05 5.07
N LYS A 213 -3.80 8.76 6.11
CA LYS A 213 -2.49 9.37 6.32
C LYS A 213 -1.39 8.45 5.79
N ARG A 214 -0.22 8.99 5.49
CA ARG A 214 0.92 8.25 4.95
C ARG A 214 1.24 6.99 5.75
N GLY A 215 1.27 7.10 7.07
CA GLY A 215 1.60 6.02 7.98
C GLY A 215 0.67 4.80 7.87
N HIS A 216 -0.59 4.97 7.47
CA HIS A 216 -1.49 3.84 7.23
C HIS A 216 -1.00 2.89 6.14
N TYR A 217 -0.11 3.35 5.26
CA TYR A 217 0.45 2.57 4.15
C TYR A 217 1.93 2.23 4.32
N CYS A 218 2.53 2.63 5.46
CA CYS A 218 3.92 2.32 5.81
C CYS A 218 3.98 1.23 6.89
N TYR A 219 4.84 0.23 6.71
CA TYR A 219 5.08 -0.81 7.71
C TYR A 219 6.01 -0.29 8.82
N PRO A 220 5.79 -0.75 10.08
CA PRO A 220 4.90 -1.83 10.53
C PRO A 220 3.42 -1.44 10.73
N ALA A 221 3.06 -0.15 10.81
CA ALA A 221 1.69 0.28 11.10
C ALA A 221 0.66 -0.21 10.06
N ALA A 222 1.03 -0.29 8.78
CA ALA A 222 0.16 -0.85 7.74
C ALA A 222 -0.27 -2.30 8.03
N GLY A 223 0.59 -3.09 8.69
CA GLY A 223 0.27 -4.44 9.13
C GLY A 223 -0.59 -4.48 10.40
N ALA A 224 -0.60 -3.40 11.18
CA ALA A 224 -1.31 -3.32 12.45
C ALA A 224 -2.67 -2.62 12.36
N ARG A 225 -2.99 -1.92 11.25
CA ARG A 225 -4.25 -1.19 11.07
C ARG A 225 -5.46 -2.06 10.76
N GLY A 226 -5.24 -3.31 10.37
CA GLY A 226 -6.29 -4.16 9.83
C GLY A 226 -6.92 -3.62 8.55
N GLU A 227 -8.19 -3.87 8.34
CA GLU A 227 -8.97 -3.24 7.27
C GLU A 227 -9.04 -1.73 7.50
N LEU A 228 -8.82 -0.93 6.45
CA LEU A 228 -8.89 0.53 6.54
C LEU A 228 -10.14 1.06 5.86
N VAL A 229 -10.95 1.79 6.61
CA VAL A 229 -12.11 2.53 6.10
C VAL A 229 -11.83 4.03 6.23
N VAL A 230 -12.00 4.76 5.13
CA VAL A 230 -11.93 6.22 5.12
C VAL A 230 -13.34 6.79 5.14
N ALA A 231 -13.75 7.28 6.30
CA ALA A 231 -15.10 7.78 6.51
C ALA A 231 -15.21 9.28 6.20
N PRO A 232 -16.29 9.73 5.54
CA PRO A 232 -16.54 11.14 5.34
C PRO A 232 -16.96 11.81 6.66
N ILE A 233 -16.43 13.00 6.95
CA ILE A 233 -16.79 13.80 8.13
C ILE A 233 -17.50 15.13 7.77
N GLY A 234 -18.07 15.20 6.57
CA GLY A 234 -18.82 16.36 6.10
C GLY A 234 -18.05 17.35 5.24
N ILE A 235 -16.72 17.23 5.16
CA ILE A 235 -15.86 18.16 4.39
C ILE A 235 -16.21 18.15 2.90
N ALA A 236 -16.46 16.99 2.32
CA ALA A 236 -16.79 16.85 0.90
C ALA A 236 -18.13 17.50 0.50
N SER A 237 -19.00 17.80 1.46
CA SER A 237 -20.29 18.49 1.19
C SER A 237 -20.17 20.02 1.22
N LEU A 238 -19.01 20.57 1.60
CA LEU A 238 -18.78 22.01 1.58
C LEU A 238 -18.68 22.51 0.14
N THR A 239 -19.35 23.64 -0.12
CA THR A 239 -19.22 24.35 -1.40
C THR A 239 -18.24 25.49 -1.24
N PRO A 240 -17.01 25.39 -1.78
CA PRO A 240 -16.02 26.46 -1.65
C PRO A 240 -16.52 27.76 -2.29
N THR A 241 -16.40 28.86 -1.55
CA THR A 241 -16.83 30.19 -2.00
C THR A 241 -15.78 30.88 -2.86
N ASP A 242 -14.53 30.43 -2.79
CA ASP A 242 -13.41 30.96 -3.58
C ASP A 242 -12.35 29.88 -3.86
N GLY A 243 -11.38 30.21 -4.74
CA GLY A 243 -10.31 29.28 -5.14
C GLY A 243 -9.31 28.98 -4.01
N ARG A 244 -9.18 29.84 -2.99
CA ARG A 244 -8.29 29.59 -1.85
C ARG A 244 -8.86 28.51 -0.93
N LEU A 245 -10.16 28.63 -0.63
CA LEU A 245 -10.88 27.64 0.16
C LEU A 245 -10.91 26.29 -0.59
N TRP A 246 -11.15 26.31 -1.92
CA TRP A 246 -11.06 25.08 -2.72
C TRP A 246 -9.70 24.39 -2.58
N THR A 247 -8.61 25.13 -2.73
CA THR A 247 -7.24 24.59 -2.61
C THR A 247 -6.95 24.10 -1.20
N ALA A 248 -7.43 24.80 -0.17
CA ALA A 248 -7.23 24.40 1.22
C ALA A 248 -7.99 23.10 1.56
N LEU A 249 -9.21 22.94 1.04
CA LEU A 249 -10.01 21.71 1.24
C LEU A 249 -9.55 20.54 0.35
N ASN A 250 -8.87 20.84 -0.76
CA ASN A 250 -8.37 19.86 -1.72
C ASN A 250 -6.87 20.09 -1.98
N PRO A 251 -5.99 19.84 -1.01
CA PRO A 251 -4.56 20.03 -1.22
C PRO A 251 -4.07 19.16 -2.39
N PRO A 252 -3.15 19.68 -3.23
CA PRO A 252 -2.66 18.93 -4.38
C PRO A 252 -2.00 17.64 -3.90
N ALA A 253 -2.57 16.51 -4.31
CA ALA A 253 -2.08 15.19 -3.92
C ALA A 253 -0.72 14.94 -4.53
N ARG A 254 0.31 14.89 -3.69
CA ARG A 254 1.64 14.41 -4.08
C ARG A 254 1.75 12.90 -3.94
N ILE A 255 0.98 12.32 -3.03
CA ILE A 255 0.98 10.89 -2.74
C ILE A 255 -0.46 10.38 -2.86
N SER A 256 -0.65 9.33 -3.65
CA SER A 256 -1.96 8.70 -3.83
C SER A 256 -1.85 7.18 -3.72
N VAL A 257 -2.92 6.55 -3.31
CA VAL A 257 -3.08 5.09 -3.39
C VAL A 257 -3.59 4.72 -4.76
N VAL A 258 -3.00 3.69 -5.35
CA VAL A 258 -3.46 3.13 -6.63
C VAL A 258 -4.84 2.51 -6.44
N ASP A 259 -5.77 2.86 -7.29
CA ASP A 259 -7.08 2.22 -7.39
C ASP A 259 -7.35 1.69 -8.80
N ASP A 260 -8.31 0.77 -8.90
CA ASP A 260 -8.64 0.11 -10.17
C ASP A 260 -9.13 1.11 -11.23
N ALA A 261 -9.79 2.19 -10.83
CA ALA A 261 -10.27 3.22 -11.76
C ALA A 261 -9.09 3.93 -12.45
N TRP A 262 -8.09 4.33 -11.67
CA TRP A 262 -6.88 4.96 -12.19
C TRP A 262 -6.12 4.06 -13.18
N VAL A 263 -5.99 2.76 -12.85
CA VAL A 263 -5.33 1.76 -13.70
C VAL A 263 -6.15 1.50 -14.97
N ARG A 264 -7.46 1.33 -14.86
CA ARG A 264 -8.39 1.08 -15.96
C ARG A 264 -8.35 2.17 -17.03
N GLU A 265 -8.28 3.43 -16.61
CA GLU A 265 -8.20 4.58 -17.53
C GLU A 265 -6.91 4.56 -18.38
N ARG A 266 -5.83 3.97 -17.86
CA ARG A 266 -4.49 4.01 -18.48
C ARG A 266 -4.12 2.74 -19.23
N LEU A 267 -4.72 1.60 -18.88
CA LEU A 267 -4.41 0.34 -19.56
C LEU A 267 -4.73 0.43 -21.06
N PRO A 268 -3.78 0.04 -21.95
CA PRO A 268 -3.97 0.13 -23.38
C PRO A 268 -5.16 -0.72 -23.84
N ARG A 269 -6.02 -0.17 -24.66
CA ARG A 269 -7.12 -0.93 -25.28
C ARG A 269 -6.67 -1.49 -26.63
N ARG A 270 -7.14 -2.68 -26.97
CA ARG A 270 -6.89 -3.28 -28.29
C ARG A 270 -8.07 -3.01 -29.23
N ALA A 271 -7.78 -2.45 -30.39
CA ALA A 271 -8.75 -2.33 -31.47
C ALA A 271 -9.01 -3.72 -32.10
N SER A 272 -10.19 -3.93 -32.68
CA SER A 272 -10.54 -5.20 -33.32
C SER A 272 -9.68 -5.53 -34.54
N ASP A 273 -9.14 -4.51 -35.21
CA ASP A 273 -8.26 -4.60 -36.37
C ASP A 273 -6.76 -4.56 -36.01
N ALA A 274 -6.42 -4.67 -34.70
CA ALA A 274 -5.03 -4.60 -34.22
C ALA A 274 -4.19 -5.75 -34.78
N ASN A 275 -2.91 -5.45 -35.05
CA ASN A 275 -1.89 -6.41 -35.44
C ASN A 275 -0.73 -6.40 -34.45
N LYS A 276 0.24 -7.34 -34.58
CA LYS A 276 1.39 -7.43 -33.67
C LYS A 276 2.23 -6.15 -33.61
N GLY A 277 2.32 -5.39 -34.70
CA GLY A 277 3.05 -4.12 -34.77
C GLY A 277 2.38 -2.98 -33.98
N SER A 278 1.03 -2.99 -33.88
CA SER A 278 0.27 -1.97 -33.15
C SER A 278 0.54 -1.94 -31.65
N HIS A 279 1.04 -3.06 -31.08
CA HIS A 279 1.31 -3.22 -29.66
C HIS A 279 2.80 -3.21 -29.32
N GLY A 280 3.62 -2.71 -30.24
CA GLY A 280 5.04 -2.43 -30.07
C GLY A 280 5.91 -3.68 -29.87
N ARG A 281 7.20 -3.44 -29.82
CA ARG A 281 8.24 -4.45 -29.61
C ARG A 281 9.03 -4.13 -28.34
N ALA A 282 9.09 -5.07 -27.41
CA ALA A 282 9.96 -5.01 -26.23
C ALA A 282 11.31 -5.69 -26.55
N LEU A 283 12.42 -5.07 -26.16
CA LEU A 283 13.73 -5.70 -26.07
C LEU A 283 14.00 -6.09 -24.62
N ILE A 284 14.42 -7.32 -24.38
CA ILE A 284 14.77 -7.81 -23.04
C ILE A 284 16.18 -8.39 -23.11
N VAL A 285 17.11 -7.81 -22.34
CA VAL A 285 18.49 -8.29 -22.16
C VAL A 285 18.59 -8.92 -20.79
N ALA A 286 18.58 -10.24 -20.73
CA ALA A 286 18.44 -10.99 -19.50
C ALA A 286 19.11 -12.35 -19.58
N GLY A 287 19.37 -12.95 -18.42
CA GLY A 287 19.91 -14.29 -18.28
C GLY A 287 21.43 -14.39 -18.38
N SER A 288 21.94 -15.39 -17.71
CA SER A 288 23.33 -15.85 -17.74
C SER A 288 23.35 -17.38 -17.71
N HIS A 289 24.54 -17.96 -17.63
CA HIS A 289 24.69 -19.40 -17.45
C HIS A 289 23.96 -19.90 -16.19
N ASP A 290 24.06 -19.12 -15.09
CA ASP A 290 23.52 -19.51 -13.78
C ASP A 290 22.03 -19.17 -13.63
N TYR A 291 21.53 -18.22 -14.43
CA TYR A 291 20.13 -17.74 -14.38
C TYR A 291 19.42 -17.83 -15.74
N PRO A 292 19.32 -19.04 -16.34
CA PRO A 292 18.75 -19.20 -17.67
C PRO A 292 17.22 -18.98 -17.71
N GLY A 293 16.54 -19.04 -16.57
CA GLY A 293 15.06 -18.90 -16.47
C GLY A 293 14.55 -17.46 -16.49
N ALA A 294 15.36 -16.48 -16.05
CA ALA A 294 14.94 -15.08 -15.95
C ALA A 294 14.43 -14.48 -17.28
N PRO A 295 15.06 -14.71 -18.44
CA PRO A 295 14.53 -14.25 -19.73
C PRO A 295 13.14 -14.76 -20.06
N ALA A 296 12.83 -16.02 -19.70
CA ALA A 296 11.54 -16.63 -19.97
C ALA A 296 10.43 -15.99 -19.12
N LEU A 297 10.70 -15.74 -17.83
CA LEU A 297 9.77 -15.05 -16.93
C LEU A 297 9.47 -13.61 -17.42
N CYS A 298 10.51 -12.85 -17.78
CA CYS A 298 10.36 -11.49 -18.30
C CYS A 298 9.57 -11.47 -19.62
N ALA A 299 9.92 -12.34 -20.57
CA ALA A 299 9.27 -12.38 -21.89
C ALA A 299 7.82 -12.84 -21.80
N GLY A 300 7.55 -13.90 -21.03
CA GLY A 300 6.21 -14.38 -20.80
C GLY A 300 5.32 -13.31 -20.18
N ALA A 301 5.83 -12.59 -19.17
CA ALA A 301 5.11 -11.49 -18.55
C ALA A 301 4.88 -10.32 -19.52
N ALA A 302 5.85 -9.95 -20.35
CA ALA A 302 5.69 -8.90 -21.36
C ALA A 302 4.60 -9.23 -22.38
N TYR A 303 4.56 -10.47 -22.89
CA TYR A 303 3.48 -10.94 -23.76
C TYR A 303 2.13 -10.94 -23.06
N ARG A 304 2.07 -11.46 -21.82
CA ARG A 304 0.82 -11.54 -21.03
C ARG A 304 0.31 -10.14 -20.61
N ALA A 305 1.20 -9.16 -20.45
CA ALA A 305 0.82 -7.76 -20.27
C ALA A 305 0.35 -7.09 -21.57
N GLY A 306 0.64 -7.70 -22.73
CA GLY A 306 0.07 -7.29 -24.01
C GLY A 306 1.06 -6.79 -25.07
N ALA A 307 2.37 -6.92 -24.90
CA ALA A 307 3.34 -6.61 -25.94
C ALA A 307 3.05 -7.39 -27.24
N GLY A 308 3.17 -6.74 -28.39
CA GLY A 308 2.94 -7.38 -29.68
C GLY A 308 4.09 -8.26 -30.15
N LEU A 309 5.32 -7.88 -29.80
CA LEU A 309 6.56 -8.58 -30.12
C LEU A 309 7.54 -8.48 -28.96
N VAL A 310 8.29 -9.56 -28.72
CA VAL A 310 9.42 -9.56 -27.76
C VAL A 310 10.68 -10.02 -28.47
N THR A 311 11.75 -9.26 -28.33
CA THR A 311 13.10 -9.66 -28.73
C THR A 311 13.90 -9.94 -27.47
N LEU A 312 14.44 -11.15 -27.37
CA LEU A 312 15.27 -11.61 -26.26
C LEU A 312 16.74 -11.62 -26.66
N ALA A 313 17.54 -10.84 -25.95
CA ALA A 313 18.99 -10.97 -25.99
C ALA A 313 19.43 -11.87 -24.84
N VAL A 314 19.88 -13.07 -25.16
CA VAL A 314 20.24 -14.13 -24.21
C VAL A 314 21.60 -14.73 -24.56
N PRO A 315 22.32 -15.34 -23.58
CA PRO A 315 23.51 -16.12 -23.87
C PRO A 315 23.18 -17.29 -24.80
N GLU A 316 24.08 -17.57 -25.75
CA GLU A 316 23.86 -18.65 -26.73
C GLU A 316 23.62 -20.00 -26.07
N ALA A 317 24.33 -20.30 -24.98
CA ALA A 317 24.17 -21.55 -24.21
C ALA A 317 22.74 -21.75 -23.64
N GLY A 318 22.05 -20.66 -23.29
CA GLY A 318 20.70 -20.71 -22.72
C GLY A 318 19.58 -20.62 -23.74
N ARG A 319 19.88 -20.25 -24.98
CA ARG A 319 18.90 -19.90 -26.01
C ARG A 319 17.87 -21.00 -26.28
N LEU A 320 18.32 -22.23 -26.44
CA LEU A 320 17.42 -23.36 -26.75
C LEU A 320 16.47 -23.68 -25.59
N ALA A 321 16.96 -23.59 -24.35
CA ALA A 321 16.13 -23.81 -23.15
C ALA A 321 15.03 -22.75 -23.03
N VAL A 322 15.37 -21.47 -23.26
CA VAL A 322 14.39 -20.37 -23.22
C VAL A 322 13.42 -20.47 -24.40
N ALA A 323 13.90 -20.84 -25.61
CA ALA A 323 13.06 -20.97 -26.80
C ALA A 323 12.04 -22.13 -26.67
N ALA A 324 12.35 -23.16 -25.89
CA ALA A 324 11.39 -24.23 -25.59
C ALA A 324 10.20 -23.76 -24.74
N VAL A 325 10.38 -22.68 -23.94
CA VAL A 325 9.36 -22.11 -23.05
C VAL A 325 8.64 -20.93 -23.70
N ILE A 326 9.36 -20.08 -24.46
CA ILE A 326 8.82 -18.87 -25.11
C ILE A 326 9.16 -18.92 -26.61
N PRO A 327 8.53 -19.82 -27.37
CA PRO A 327 8.80 -19.96 -28.81
C PRO A 327 8.39 -18.74 -29.65
N GLU A 328 7.54 -17.85 -29.12
CA GLU A 328 7.05 -16.66 -29.80
C GLU A 328 8.11 -15.53 -29.89
N ALA A 329 9.17 -15.60 -29.08
CA ALA A 329 10.17 -14.55 -29.02
C ALA A 329 11.17 -14.62 -30.19
N VAL A 330 11.71 -13.45 -30.56
CA VAL A 330 12.86 -13.35 -31.47
C VAL A 330 14.14 -13.36 -30.65
N TYR A 331 15.12 -14.15 -31.00
CA TYR A 331 16.36 -14.33 -30.23
C TYR A 331 17.56 -13.66 -30.93
N VAL A 332 18.34 -12.91 -30.16
CA VAL A 332 19.58 -12.26 -30.60
C VAL A 332 20.69 -12.47 -29.56
N PRO A 333 22.00 -12.40 -29.97
CA PRO A 333 23.09 -12.46 -29.01
C PRO A 333 23.13 -11.23 -28.09
N GLN A 334 23.60 -11.40 -26.85
CA GLN A 334 23.86 -10.32 -25.88
C GLN A 334 25.17 -9.60 -26.18
N THR A 335 25.36 -9.14 -27.41
CA THR A 335 26.59 -8.47 -27.87
C THR A 335 26.25 -7.15 -28.54
N VAL A 336 27.20 -6.22 -28.60
CA VAL A 336 27.05 -4.94 -29.31
C VAL A 336 26.55 -5.18 -30.74
N SER A 337 27.20 -6.05 -31.49
CA SER A 337 26.84 -6.35 -32.89
C SER A 337 25.45 -7.03 -33.05
N GLY A 338 24.97 -7.74 -32.01
CA GLY A 338 23.63 -8.31 -32.00
C GLY A 338 22.56 -7.27 -31.75
N LEU A 339 22.83 -6.31 -30.86
CA LEU A 339 21.87 -5.29 -30.44
C LEU A 339 21.80 -4.08 -31.37
N GLU A 340 22.92 -3.64 -31.96
CA GLU A 340 22.98 -2.48 -32.86
C GLU A 340 22.16 -2.65 -34.14
N LYS A 341 21.96 -3.90 -34.59
CA LYS A 341 21.15 -4.23 -35.79
C LYS A 341 19.64 -4.15 -35.55
N LEU A 342 19.20 -3.96 -34.30
CA LEU A 342 17.80 -3.93 -33.96
C LEU A 342 17.14 -2.62 -34.40
N SER A 343 15.89 -2.72 -34.81
CA SER A 343 15.07 -1.57 -35.17
C SER A 343 13.64 -1.79 -34.67
N GLY A 344 12.89 -0.71 -34.55
CA GLY A 344 11.49 -0.75 -34.13
C GLY A 344 11.28 -1.22 -32.67
N ILE A 345 12.29 -1.09 -31.81
CA ILE A 345 12.18 -1.34 -30.39
C ILE A 345 11.44 -0.15 -29.74
N ALA A 346 10.32 -0.43 -29.10
CA ALA A 346 9.50 0.59 -28.44
C ALA A 346 9.84 0.77 -26.96
N ALA A 347 10.28 -0.29 -26.26
CA ALA A 347 10.73 -0.25 -24.88
C ALA A 347 11.78 -1.34 -24.63
N ALA A 348 12.60 -1.16 -23.59
CA ALA A 348 13.64 -2.14 -23.27
C ALA A 348 13.66 -2.47 -21.76
N LEU A 349 14.15 -3.68 -21.45
CA LEU A 349 14.43 -4.17 -20.10
C LEU A 349 15.83 -4.76 -20.08
N VAL A 350 16.61 -4.44 -19.06
CA VAL A 350 17.93 -5.01 -18.85
C VAL A 350 18.13 -5.35 -17.38
N GLY A 351 18.76 -6.51 -17.11
CA GLY A 351 19.23 -6.83 -15.76
C GLY A 351 18.87 -8.19 -15.22
N PRO A 352 17.63 -8.68 -15.35
CA PRO A 352 17.23 -9.94 -14.72
C PRO A 352 18.19 -11.09 -15.07
N GLY A 353 18.83 -11.66 -14.03
CA GLY A 353 19.71 -12.80 -14.16
C GLY A 353 20.98 -12.61 -14.99
N LEU A 354 21.47 -11.38 -15.20
CA LEU A 354 22.73 -11.14 -15.93
C LEU A 354 23.96 -11.64 -15.17
N GLY A 355 23.89 -11.70 -13.84
CA GLY A 355 25.05 -11.84 -12.98
C GLY A 355 25.82 -10.52 -12.82
N ARG A 356 26.64 -10.43 -11.76
CA ARG A 356 27.40 -9.21 -11.42
C ARG A 356 28.86 -9.25 -11.86
N GLY A 357 29.30 -10.39 -12.44
CA GLY A 357 30.66 -10.59 -12.97
C GLY A 357 30.87 -9.93 -14.33
N ASP A 358 32.03 -10.19 -14.92
CA ASP A 358 32.47 -9.58 -16.18
C ASP A 358 31.48 -9.79 -17.33
N THR A 359 30.85 -10.95 -17.41
CA THR A 359 29.84 -11.24 -18.46
C THR A 359 28.59 -10.38 -18.31
N GLY A 360 28.08 -10.17 -17.08
CA GLY A 360 26.93 -9.31 -16.82
C GLY A 360 27.26 -7.83 -17.09
N ARG A 361 28.44 -7.37 -16.67
CA ARG A 361 28.94 -6.02 -16.98
C ARG A 361 29.10 -5.80 -18.48
N ALA A 362 29.64 -6.80 -19.19
CA ALA A 362 29.76 -6.73 -20.65
C ALA A 362 28.39 -6.68 -21.34
N ALA A 363 27.42 -7.46 -20.88
CA ALA A 363 26.06 -7.44 -21.42
C ALA A 363 25.35 -6.10 -21.18
N LEU A 364 25.48 -5.52 -19.97
CA LEU A 364 24.96 -4.18 -19.68
C LEU A 364 25.67 -3.11 -20.52
N GLY A 365 27.02 -3.18 -20.66
CA GLY A 365 27.80 -2.29 -21.51
C GLY A 365 27.37 -2.36 -22.98
N ALA A 366 27.15 -3.57 -23.52
CA ALA A 366 26.64 -3.76 -24.88
C ALA A 366 25.24 -3.17 -25.07
N PHE A 367 24.36 -3.34 -24.05
CA PHE A 367 23.05 -2.72 -24.05
C PHE A 367 23.14 -1.19 -24.05
N MET A 368 23.95 -0.59 -23.18
CA MET A 368 24.12 0.86 -23.09
C MET A 368 24.68 1.45 -24.38
N ALA A 369 25.64 0.76 -25.04
CA ALA A 369 26.15 1.15 -26.33
C ALA A 369 25.06 1.14 -27.42
N ALA A 370 24.24 0.10 -27.47
CA ALA A 370 23.12 0.00 -28.41
C ALA A 370 22.05 1.09 -28.16
N MET A 371 21.82 1.51 -26.93
CA MET A 371 20.85 2.58 -26.59
C MET A 371 21.24 3.92 -27.21
N VAL A 372 22.52 4.18 -27.49
CA VAL A 372 22.96 5.41 -28.21
C VAL A 372 22.23 5.55 -29.55
N HIS A 373 22.03 4.43 -30.26
CA HIS A 373 21.37 4.40 -31.57
C HIS A 373 19.84 4.19 -31.44
N LEU A 374 19.39 3.42 -30.46
CA LEU A 374 17.98 3.06 -30.33
C LEU A 374 17.13 4.09 -29.55
N ARG A 375 17.76 5.00 -28.79
CA ARG A 375 17.09 5.93 -27.86
C ARG A 375 15.98 6.79 -28.47
N THR A 376 16.08 7.14 -29.77
CA THR A 376 15.07 7.97 -30.44
C THR A 376 13.75 7.23 -30.68
N ALA A 377 13.78 5.89 -30.72
CA ALA A 377 12.61 5.04 -30.92
C ALA A 377 12.12 4.41 -29.60
N VAL A 378 13.01 4.22 -28.62
CA VAL A 378 12.73 3.61 -27.32
C VAL A 378 12.09 4.63 -26.40
N ARG A 379 10.88 4.36 -25.95
CA ARG A 379 10.10 5.23 -25.05
C ARG A 379 10.59 5.23 -23.61
N GLY A 380 11.32 4.20 -23.22
CA GLY A 380 11.96 4.09 -21.92
C GLY A 380 12.57 2.71 -21.68
N VAL A 381 13.37 2.63 -20.63
CA VAL A 381 14.17 1.46 -20.25
C VAL A 381 13.88 1.07 -18.82
N VAL A 382 13.60 -0.21 -18.57
CA VAL A 382 13.50 -0.79 -17.22
C VAL A 382 14.87 -1.37 -16.85
N PHE A 383 15.38 -0.98 -15.69
CA PHE A 383 16.57 -1.56 -15.05
C PHE A 383 16.12 -2.33 -13.82
N ASP A 384 16.45 -3.62 -13.75
CA ASP A 384 16.08 -4.48 -12.63
C ASP A 384 17.26 -5.38 -12.22
N ALA A 385 17.20 -5.92 -11.02
CA ALA A 385 18.08 -6.95 -10.50
C ALA A 385 19.59 -6.63 -10.68
N ASP A 386 20.33 -7.46 -11.45
CA ASP A 386 21.78 -7.31 -11.58
C ASP A 386 22.20 -6.02 -12.29
N ALA A 387 21.37 -5.46 -13.17
CA ALA A 387 21.66 -4.14 -13.74
C ALA A 387 21.67 -3.05 -12.65
N LEU A 388 20.73 -3.10 -11.68
CA LEU A 388 20.71 -2.16 -10.55
C LEU A 388 21.93 -2.34 -9.65
N ASN A 389 22.37 -3.58 -9.44
CA ASN A 389 23.55 -3.88 -8.65
C ASN A 389 24.83 -3.35 -9.32
N ILE A 390 24.95 -3.51 -10.65
CA ILE A 390 26.10 -2.99 -11.42
C ILE A 390 26.09 -1.46 -11.44
N LEU A 391 24.92 -0.82 -11.61
CA LEU A 391 24.78 0.64 -11.56
C LEU A 391 25.17 1.20 -10.17
N ALA A 392 24.85 0.49 -9.08
CA ALA A 392 25.23 0.90 -7.73
C ALA A 392 26.75 0.86 -7.47
N GLU A 393 27.50 0.09 -8.26
CA GLU A 393 28.95 -0.02 -8.17
C GLU A 393 29.69 0.99 -9.07
N ASP A 394 28.96 1.72 -9.91
CA ASP A 394 29.50 2.69 -10.87
C ASP A 394 28.65 3.97 -10.87
N GLU A 395 29.02 4.94 -10.01
CA GLU A 395 28.32 6.22 -9.87
C GLU A 395 28.25 6.98 -11.21
N ALA A 396 29.26 6.89 -12.07
CA ALA A 396 29.26 7.54 -13.36
C ALA A 396 28.18 6.96 -14.30
N LEU A 397 27.85 5.68 -14.18
CA LEU A 397 26.72 5.07 -14.89
C LEU A 397 25.36 5.48 -14.27
N LEU A 398 25.31 5.63 -12.95
CA LEU A 398 24.08 6.03 -12.25
C LEU A 398 23.71 7.49 -12.53
N GLU A 399 24.70 8.41 -12.50
CA GLU A 399 24.49 9.83 -12.79
C GLU A 399 24.31 10.09 -14.31
N TYR A 400 24.99 9.29 -15.14
CA TYR A 400 25.07 9.49 -16.55
C TYR A 400 23.89 8.85 -17.29
N ARG A 401 22.87 9.64 -17.67
CA ARG A 401 21.90 9.33 -18.73
C ARG A 401 20.65 8.51 -18.37
N LEU A 402 20.33 8.22 -17.11
CA LEU A 402 19.05 7.56 -16.82
C LEU A 402 17.86 8.47 -17.18
N SER A 403 18.02 9.79 -16.99
CA SER A 403 17.01 10.79 -17.40
C SER A 403 16.77 10.80 -18.92
N ASP A 404 17.83 10.63 -19.71
CA ASP A 404 17.75 10.62 -21.19
C ASP A 404 17.08 9.34 -21.72
N LEU A 405 17.14 8.26 -20.94
CA LEU A 405 16.55 6.97 -21.29
C LEU A 405 15.10 6.82 -20.82
N SER A 406 14.54 7.84 -20.17
CA SER A 406 13.21 7.70 -19.52
C SER A 406 13.15 6.42 -18.68
N ALA A 407 14.12 6.26 -17.76
CA ALA A 407 14.36 5.03 -17.05
C ALA A 407 13.30 4.72 -15.99
N VAL A 408 13.08 3.42 -15.75
CA VAL A 408 12.34 2.86 -14.60
C VAL A 408 13.30 1.95 -13.85
N LEU A 409 13.57 2.23 -12.59
CA LEU A 409 14.35 1.39 -11.70
C LEU A 409 13.38 0.61 -10.81
N THR A 410 13.59 -0.71 -10.66
CA THR A 410 12.70 -1.57 -9.88
C THR A 410 13.39 -2.22 -8.69
N PRO A 411 14.03 -1.43 -7.78
CA PRO A 411 14.77 -1.99 -6.67
C PRO A 411 13.86 -2.65 -5.61
N HIS A 412 14.28 -3.81 -5.08
CA HIS A 412 13.85 -4.26 -3.76
C HIS A 412 14.65 -3.52 -2.67
N PRO A 413 14.27 -3.58 -1.37
CA PRO A 413 14.96 -2.80 -0.33
C PRO A 413 16.49 -3.01 -0.26
N GLY A 414 16.98 -4.23 -0.55
CA GLY A 414 18.42 -4.51 -0.58
C GLY A 414 19.15 -3.89 -1.78
N GLU A 415 18.53 -3.84 -2.96
CA GLU A 415 19.03 -3.12 -4.14
C GLU A 415 18.99 -1.61 -3.91
N MET A 416 17.90 -1.12 -3.33
CA MET A 416 17.77 0.29 -2.95
C MET A 416 18.87 0.73 -1.98
N ALA A 417 19.18 -0.11 -0.99
CA ALA A 417 20.25 0.13 -0.02
C ALA A 417 21.63 0.27 -0.71
N ARG A 418 21.91 -0.54 -1.74
CA ARG A 418 23.15 -0.41 -2.53
C ARG A 418 23.17 0.85 -3.38
N LEU A 419 22.06 1.16 -4.08
CA LEU A 419 21.94 2.35 -4.92
C LEU A 419 22.09 3.66 -4.13
N THR A 420 21.69 3.66 -2.86
CA THR A 420 21.72 4.85 -2.00
C THR A 420 22.84 4.84 -0.96
N SER A 421 23.60 3.76 -0.86
CA SER A 421 24.61 3.55 0.18
C SER A 421 24.06 3.67 1.62
N LEU A 422 22.75 3.36 1.81
CA LEU A 422 22.06 3.43 3.10
C LEU A 422 21.73 2.02 3.63
N PRO A 423 21.61 1.83 4.95
CA PRO A 423 21.16 0.57 5.52
C PRO A 423 19.72 0.23 5.11
N VAL A 424 19.41 -1.07 4.91
CA VAL A 424 18.05 -1.54 4.60
C VAL A 424 17.02 -1.06 5.64
N ALA A 425 17.41 -1.02 6.92
CA ALA A 425 16.52 -0.56 8.00
C ALA A 425 16.10 0.91 7.81
N GLU A 426 17.01 1.77 7.34
CA GLU A 426 16.73 3.17 7.04
C GLU A 426 15.80 3.31 5.85
N ILE A 427 16.05 2.54 4.77
CA ILE A 427 15.14 2.49 3.61
C ILE A 427 13.73 2.08 4.03
N GLN A 428 13.61 1.06 4.89
CA GLN A 428 12.32 0.57 5.35
C GLN A 428 11.61 1.54 6.31
N ALA A 429 12.36 2.37 7.05
CA ALA A 429 11.80 3.37 7.95
C ALA A 429 11.12 4.54 7.21
N ASP A 430 11.57 4.90 6.00
CA ASP A 430 10.94 5.91 5.14
C ASP A 430 10.99 5.54 3.66
N ARG A 431 10.25 4.49 3.29
CA ARG A 431 10.18 3.99 1.91
C ARG A 431 9.75 5.07 0.90
N ILE A 432 8.76 5.89 1.27
CA ILE A 432 8.22 6.95 0.42
C ILE A 432 9.27 8.04 0.19
N GLY A 433 9.92 8.50 1.26
CA GLY A 433 10.96 9.54 1.17
C GLY A 433 12.17 9.08 0.36
N HIS A 434 12.66 7.87 0.59
CA HIS A 434 13.82 7.34 -0.14
C HIS A 434 13.53 7.07 -1.62
N ALA A 435 12.36 6.50 -1.96
CA ALA A 435 11.95 6.32 -3.36
C ALA A 435 11.84 7.67 -4.10
N SER A 436 11.24 8.67 -3.46
CA SER A 436 11.10 10.02 -4.00
C SER A 436 12.46 10.74 -4.17
N ARG A 437 13.38 10.56 -3.23
CA ARG A 437 14.72 11.16 -3.28
C ARG A 437 15.52 10.56 -4.44
N LEU A 438 15.66 9.24 -4.50
CA LEU A 438 16.39 8.58 -5.58
C LEU A 438 15.80 8.94 -6.95
N SER A 439 14.47 8.95 -7.08
CA SER A 439 13.81 9.32 -8.33
C SER A 439 14.17 10.71 -8.83
N ARG A 440 14.28 11.69 -7.93
CA ARG A 440 14.70 13.06 -8.28
C ARG A 440 16.19 13.15 -8.62
N GLU A 441 17.03 12.44 -7.86
CA GLU A 441 18.50 12.46 -8.04
C GLU A 441 18.90 11.84 -9.36
N CYS A 442 18.35 10.66 -9.71
CA CYS A 442 18.71 9.98 -10.97
C CYS A 442 17.78 10.33 -12.15
N GLY A 443 16.74 11.14 -11.96
CA GLY A 443 15.81 11.53 -13.02
C GLY A 443 14.94 10.39 -13.57
N ALA A 444 14.83 9.27 -12.85
CA ALA A 444 14.12 8.06 -13.25
C ALA A 444 12.85 7.83 -12.45
N VAL A 445 11.97 6.99 -12.94
CA VAL A 445 10.89 6.41 -12.12
C VAL A 445 11.48 5.34 -11.21
N VAL A 446 11.15 5.35 -9.93
CA VAL A 446 11.59 4.34 -8.96
C VAL A 446 10.41 3.53 -8.47
N VAL A 447 10.47 2.21 -8.62
CA VAL A 447 9.52 1.23 -8.10
C VAL A 447 10.18 0.51 -6.93
N LEU A 448 10.02 1.00 -5.72
CA LEU A 448 10.54 0.35 -4.52
C LEU A 448 9.64 -0.83 -4.13
N LYS A 449 10.07 -2.03 -4.55
CA LYS A 449 9.34 -3.30 -4.36
C LYS A 449 9.15 -3.67 -2.88
N GLY A 450 8.08 -4.39 -2.58
CA GLY A 450 7.75 -4.93 -1.25
C GLY A 450 6.28 -4.72 -0.91
N ALA A 451 5.91 -5.04 0.33
CA ALA A 451 4.58 -4.73 0.84
C ALA A 451 4.30 -3.23 0.69
N ASN A 452 3.14 -2.89 0.15
CA ASN A 452 2.78 -1.53 -0.25
C ASN A 452 3.86 -0.90 -1.13
N THR A 453 4.09 -1.48 -2.31
CA THR A 453 5.07 -0.99 -3.29
C THR A 453 4.88 0.50 -3.54
N VAL A 454 5.98 1.26 -3.50
CA VAL A 454 6.02 2.71 -3.74
C VAL A 454 6.55 2.99 -5.12
N ILE A 455 5.84 3.77 -5.92
CA ILE A 455 6.26 4.22 -7.25
C ILE A 455 6.42 5.75 -7.20
N ALA A 456 7.62 6.24 -7.42
CA ALA A 456 7.94 7.66 -7.40
C ALA A 456 8.43 8.14 -8.77
N SER A 457 7.99 9.33 -9.18
CA SER A 457 8.47 10.01 -10.39
C SER A 457 9.36 11.20 -10.05
N ARG A 458 10.21 11.61 -10.99
CA ARG A 458 11.15 12.73 -10.84
C ARG A 458 10.47 14.08 -10.56
N ASP A 459 9.25 14.25 -11.01
CA ASP A 459 8.43 15.46 -10.83
C ASP A 459 7.67 15.46 -9.50
N GLY A 460 7.88 14.45 -8.66
CA GLY A 460 7.39 14.37 -7.30
C GLY A 460 6.03 13.71 -7.15
N GLN A 461 5.46 13.14 -8.21
CA GLN A 461 4.27 12.30 -8.10
C GLN A 461 4.64 10.95 -7.48
N ILE A 462 3.85 10.50 -6.51
CA ILE A 462 4.06 9.23 -5.82
C ILE A 462 2.76 8.45 -5.78
N MET A 463 2.84 7.17 -6.15
CA MET A 463 1.76 6.21 -6.02
C MET A 463 2.17 5.08 -5.07
N VAL A 464 1.25 4.65 -4.22
CA VAL A 464 1.44 3.52 -3.29
C VAL A 464 0.40 2.46 -3.59
N LEU A 465 0.82 1.21 -3.74
CA LEU A 465 -0.13 0.10 -3.82
C LEU A 465 -0.59 -0.28 -2.41
N ASP A 466 -1.87 -0.50 -2.23
CA ASP A 466 -2.41 -1.16 -1.02
C ASP A 466 -2.43 -2.67 -1.25
N SER A 467 -1.26 -3.26 -1.23
CA SER A 467 -1.10 -4.70 -1.47
C SER A 467 0.09 -5.24 -0.68
N ALA A 468 -0.21 -6.19 0.19
CA ALA A 468 0.76 -6.96 0.94
C ALA A 468 0.41 -8.44 0.82
N ASN A 469 1.16 -9.15 -0.02
CA ASN A 469 0.90 -10.56 -0.30
C ASN A 469 2.17 -11.39 -0.08
N PRO A 470 2.24 -12.19 1.01
CA PRO A 470 3.41 -13.01 1.30
C PRO A 470 3.68 -14.08 0.24
N ALA A 471 2.69 -14.54 -0.52
CA ALA A 471 2.89 -15.48 -1.61
C ALA A 471 3.86 -14.95 -2.69
N LEU A 472 3.92 -13.62 -2.88
CA LEU A 472 4.85 -12.97 -3.81
C LEU A 472 6.31 -12.96 -3.31
N ALA A 473 6.60 -13.38 -2.09
CA ALA A 473 7.96 -13.49 -1.54
C ALA A 473 8.68 -14.75 -2.07
N THR A 474 8.69 -14.92 -3.39
CA THR A 474 9.29 -16.05 -4.12
C THR A 474 10.21 -15.52 -5.22
N ALA A 475 11.32 -16.23 -5.47
CA ALA A 475 12.29 -15.86 -6.51
C ALA A 475 11.64 -15.79 -7.90
N GLY A 476 12.04 -14.80 -8.70
CA GLY A 476 11.55 -14.60 -10.07
C GLY A 476 10.25 -13.78 -10.20
N THR A 477 9.53 -13.49 -9.11
CA THR A 477 8.33 -12.63 -9.15
C THR A 477 8.67 -11.20 -9.58
N GLY A 478 9.88 -10.71 -9.25
CA GLY A 478 10.43 -9.45 -9.74
C GLY A 478 10.63 -9.44 -11.25
N ASP A 479 11.11 -10.55 -11.83
CA ASP A 479 11.31 -10.69 -13.28
C ASP A 479 9.96 -10.59 -14.03
N VAL A 480 8.90 -11.17 -13.45
CA VAL A 480 7.54 -11.05 -13.97
C VAL A 480 7.04 -9.59 -13.89
N LEU A 481 7.31 -8.89 -12.80
CA LEU A 481 6.96 -7.47 -12.66
C LEU A 481 7.69 -6.61 -13.70
N ALA A 482 9.01 -6.76 -13.82
CA ALA A 482 9.81 -6.02 -14.79
C ALA A 482 9.37 -6.31 -16.24
N GLY A 483 9.05 -7.58 -16.54
CA GLY A 483 8.47 -8.01 -17.81
C GLY A 483 7.10 -7.37 -18.10
N ALA A 484 6.21 -7.30 -17.09
CA ALA A 484 4.92 -6.63 -17.24
C ALA A 484 5.07 -5.13 -17.52
N ILE A 485 5.97 -4.44 -16.80
CA ILE A 485 6.23 -3.00 -16.99
C ILE A 485 6.74 -2.73 -18.41
N VAL A 486 7.78 -3.45 -18.89
CA VAL A 486 8.31 -3.25 -20.23
C VAL A 486 7.28 -3.58 -21.31
N GLY A 487 6.45 -4.60 -21.08
CA GLY A 487 5.35 -4.97 -21.99
C GLY A 487 4.29 -3.87 -22.14
N LEU A 488 3.97 -3.16 -21.07
CA LEU A 488 3.08 -2.00 -21.07
C LEU A 488 3.72 -0.77 -21.72
N MET A 489 5.00 -0.52 -21.43
CA MET A 489 5.75 0.56 -22.10
C MET A 489 5.85 0.34 -23.63
N ALA A 490 6.06 -0.91 -24.07
CA ALA A 490 6.09 -1.24 -25.49
C ALA A 490 4.78 -0.89 -26.19
N GLN A 491 3.64 -1.03 -25.51
CA GLN A 491 2.32 -0.65 -26.00
C GLN A 491 2.05 0.87 -25.97
N GLY A 492 2.96 1.68 -25.48
CA GLY A 492 2.86 3.14 -25.55
C GLY A 492 2.60 3.85 -24.23
N LEU A 493 2.53 3.15 -23.10
CA LEU A 493 2.43 3.81 -21.81
C LEU A 493 3.73 4.58 -21.51
N ARG A 494 3.57 5.74 -20.86
CA ARG A 494 4.69 6.46 -20.28
C ARG A 494 5.33 5.64 -19.15
N PRO A 495 6.62 5.79 -18.86
CA PRO A 495 7.33 5.00 -17.85
C PRO A 495 6.62 4.95 -16.50
N PHE A 496 6.15 6.08 -15.98
CA PHE A 496 5.44 6.13 -14.71
C PHE A 496 4.10 5.37 -14.75
N ASP A 497 3.29 5.60 -15.78
CA ASP A 497 2.00 4.93 -15.93
C ASP A 497 2.19 3.40 -16.09
N ALA A 498 3.21 2.99 -16.85
CA ALA A 498 3.55 1.59 -17.05
C ALA A 498 4.04 0.92 -15.74
N ALA A 499 4.83 1.63 -14.94
CA ALA A 499 5.30 1.17 -13.65
C ALA A 499 4.14 0.95 -12.68
N VAL A 500 3.21 1.91 -12.58
CA VAL A 500 2.01 1.80 -11.71
C VAL A 500 1.08 0.69 -12.20
N CYS A 501 0.73 0.68 -13.48
CA CYS A 501 -0.15 -0.36 -14.05
C CYS A 501 0.47 -1.75 -13.97
N GLY A 502 1.79 -1.88 -14.24
CA GLY A 502 2.52 -3.14 -14.15
C GLY A 502 2.54 -3.69 -12.72
N ALA A 503 2.81 -2.82 -11.74
CA ALA A 503 2.78 -3.19 -10.33
C ALA A 503 1.35 -3.58 -9.86
N ALA A 504 0.32 -2.87 -10.32
CA ALA A 504 -1.07 -3.21 -10.01
C ALA A 504 -1.51 -4.55 -10.61
N LEU A 505 -1.15 -4.82 -11.88
CA LEU A 505 -1.44 -6.11 -12.53
C LEU A 505 -0.73 -7.27 -11.82
N HIS A 506 0.55 -7.07 -11.44
CA HIS A 506 1.34 -8.05 -10.73
C HIS A 506 0.77 -8.35 -9.32
N ALA A 507 0.41 -7.32 -8.56
CA ALA A 507 -0.22 -7.45 -7.26
C ALA A 507 -1.56 -8.20 -7.35
N ARG A 508 -2.43 -7.80 -8.29
CA ARG A 508 -3.73 -8.44 -8.53
C ARG A 508 -3.58 -9.90 -8.98
N ALA A 509 -2.59 -10.23 -9.79
CA ALA A 509 -2.28 -11.62 -10.17
C ALA A 509 -1.89 -12.46 -8.94
N GLY A 510 -1.07 -11.89 -8.05
CA GLY A 510 -0.71 -12.52 -6.78
C GLY A 510 -1.91 -12.69 -5.84
N GLU A 511 -2.84 -11.73 -5.78
CA GLU A 511 -4.08 -11.85 -5.02
C GLU A 511 -4.96 -12.99 -5.54
N LEU A 512 -5.19 -13.06 -6.86
CA LEU A 512 -5.95 -14.13 -7.49
C LEU A 512 -5.34 -15.50 -7.18
N TRP A 513 -4.01 -15.61 -7.16
CA TRP A 513 -3.35 -16.86 -6.80
C TRP A 513 -3.56 -17.20 -5.32
N ARG A 514 -3.33 -16.23 -4.42
CA ARG A 514 -3.49 -16.39 -2.97
C ARG A 514 -4.92 -16.79 -2.60
N ASP A 515 -5.92 -16.18 -3.21
CA ASP A 515 -7.33 -16.46 -2.94
C ASP A 515 -7.70 -17.91 -3.31
N ALA A 516 -7.00 -18.50 -4.29
CA ALA A 516 -7.23 -19.88 -4.72
C ALA A 516 -6.38 -20.93 -3.97
N HIS A 517 -5.17 -20.54 -3.47
CA HIS A 517 -4.16 -21.50 -3.01
C HIS A 517 -3.61 -21.21 -1.61
N GLY A 518 -3.84 -20.00 -1.06
CA GLY A 518 -3.25 -19.55 0.21
C GLY A 518 -2.02 -18.67 0.02
N ASP A 519 -1.24 -18.47 1.07
CA ASP A 519 -0.17 -17.47 1.16
C ASP A 519 1.24 -17.99 0.85
N SER A 520 1.37 -19.25 0.45
CA SER A 520 2.69 -19.87 0.20
C SER A 520 2.62 -20.94 -0.90
N GLY A 521 3.77 -21.18 -1.56
CA GLY A 521 3.90 -22.20 -2.62
C GLY A 521 3.77 -21.65 -4.05
N LEU A 522 3.60 -20.36 -4.26
CA LEU A 522 3.57 -19.73 -5.57
C LEU A 522 4.93 -19.87 -6.27
N LEU A 523 4.91 -20.24 -7.52
CA LEU A 523 6.03 -20.11 -8.45
C LEU A 523 5.85 -18.83 -9.29
N ALA A 524 6.96 -18.16 -9.62
CA ALA A 524 6.89 -16.97 -10.47
C ALA A 524 6.19 -17.22 -11.83
N SER A 525 6.35 -18.43 -12.36
CA SER A 525 5.67 -18.86 -13.60
C SER A 525 4.14 -18.90 -13.49
N ASP A 526 3.58 -19.10 -12.28
CA ASP A 526 2.13 -19.12 -12.05
C ASP A 526 1.51 -17.73 -12.22
N LEU A 527 2.28 -16.66 -12.00
CA LEU A 527 1.78 -15.30 -12.17
C LEU A 527 1.54 -14.92 -13.64
N MET A 528 2.35 -15.45 -14.57
CA MET A 528 2.24 -15.08 -15.98
C MET A 528 0.83 -15.35 -16.55
N PRO A 529 0.24 -16.54 -16.40
CA PRO A 529 -1.12 -16.82 -16.89
C PRO A 529 -2.20 -16.02 -16.14
N LEU A 530 -1.91 -15.52 -14.93
CA LEU A 530 -2.84 -14.72 -14.14
C LEU A 530 -2.83 -13.23 -14.52
N LEU A 531 -1.80 -12.71 -15.19
CA LEU A 531 -1.77 -11.29 -15.62
C LEU A 531 -2.98 -10.88 -16.50
N PRO A 532 -3.42 -11.66 -17.50
CA PRO A 532 -4.65 -11.36 -18.25
C PRO A 532 -5.91 -11.43 -17.38
N ALA A 533 -5.99 -12.34 -16.42
CA ALA A 533 -7.10 -12.43 -15.47
C ALA A 533 -7.14 -11.22 -14.53
N ALA A 534 -5.98 -10.78 -14.02
CA ALA A 534 -5.81 -9.58 -13.22
C ALA A 534 -6.27 -8.33 -14.00
N ARG A 535 -5.83 -8.21 -15.26
CA ARG A 535 -6.28 -7.13 -16.15
C ARG A 535 -7.81 -7.14 -16.31
N ARG A 536 -8.40 -8.31 -16.55
CA ARG A 536 -9.85 -8.45 -16.68
C ARG A 536 -10.57 -8.03 -15.39
N ALA A 537 -10.07 -8.43 -14.23
CA ALA A 537 -10.65 -8.06 -12.94
C ALA A 537 -10.66 -6.53 -12.75
N ILE A 538 -9.56 -5.85 -13.02
CA ILE A 538 -9.44 -4.39 -12.94
C ILE A 538 -10.37 -3.70 -13.95
N MET A 539 -10.48 -4.21 -15.18
CA MET A 539 -11.34 -3.62 -16.22
C MET A 539 -12.83 -3.76 -15.90
N LEU A 540 -13.22 -4.76 -15.11
CA LEU A 540 -14.61 -5.04 -14.73
C LEU A 540 -14.96 -4.55 -13.31
N ALA A 541 -13.99 -4.05 -12.56
CA ALA A 541 -14.26 -3.44 -11.24
C ALA A 541 -15.27 -2.30 -11.37
N PRO A 542 -16.18 -2.10 -10.40
CA PRO A 542 -17.23 -1.07 -10.45
C PRO A 542 -16.73 0.37 -10.54
#